data_a249b20f6bee78b83af4cfbf1145db2a
#
_entry.id   a249b20f6bee78b83af4cfbf1145db2a
#
_cell.length_a   1.000
_cell.length_b   1.000
_cell.length_c   1.000
_cell.angle_alpha   90.00
_cell.angle_beta   90.00
_cell.angle_gamma   90.00
#
_symmetry.space_group_name_H-M   'P 1'
#
loop_
_entity.id
_entity.type
_entity.pdbx_description
1 polymer ?
#
loop_
_entity_poly.entity_id
_entity_poly.type
_entity_poly.pdbx_seq_one_letter_code
_entity_poly.pdbx_strand_id
1 'polypeptide(L)'
;MNILFEVSSGDAADVLVPLARACDRNAVAWSCFFTGDGVKNLARDDVIATVAGAARAAACEVSWERYMGDAACPVEIGSQTNNSAMVGDVNKVISL
;
A
#
# COMPACT_ATOMS: atom_id res chain seq x y z
N MET A 1 -12.08 12.69 -4.89
CA MET A 1 -10.82 12.77 -4.12
C MET A 1 -10.03 11.49 -4.33
N ASN A 2 -8.73 11.60 -4.34
CA ASN A 2 -7.82 10.48 -4.58
C ASN A 2 -6.76 10.50 -3.46
N ILE A 3 -6.63 9.39 -2.74
CA ILE A 3 -5.77 9.29 -1.56
C ILE A 3 -4.69 8.23 -1.79
N LEU A 4 -3.46 8.53 -1.40
CA LEU A 4 -2.37 7.57 -1.35
C LEU A 4 -2.02 7.28 0.11
N PHE A 5 -2.05 6.01 0.48
CA PHE A 5 -1.52 5.55 1.76
C PHE A 5 -0.07 5.11 1.58
N GLU A 6 0.84 5.80 2.25
CA GLU A 6 2.25 5.40 2.35
C GLU A 6 2.40 4.53 3.58
N VAL A 7 2.65 3.24 3.39
CA VAL A 7 2.67 2.25 4.47
C VAL A 7 4.12 1.87 4.74
N SER A 8 4.66 2.40 5.84
CA SER A 8 6.05 2.16 6.24
C SER A 8 6.19 1.44 7.59
N SER A 9 5.10 1.27 8.31
CA SER A 9 5.07 0.63 9.63
C SER A 9 4.61 -0.82 9.51
N GLY A 10 5.29 -1.74 10.18
CA GLY A 10 4.97 -3.17 10.12
C GLY A 10 3.64 -3.56 10.76
N ASP A 11 3.04 -2.66 11.54
CA ASP A 11 1.76 -2.86 12.23
C ASP A 11 0.64 -1.97 11.69
N ALA A 12 0.79 -1.46 10.48
CA ALA A 12 -0.17 -0.52 9.90
C ALA A 12 -1.51 -1.16 9.49
N ALA A 13 -1.57 -2.47 9.36
CA ALA A 13 -2.75 -3.17 8.83
C ALA A 13 -4.05 -2.82 9.57
N ASP A 14 -4.00 -2.72 10.90
CA ASP A 14 -5.18 -2.42 11.72
C ASP A 14 -5.74 -1.01 11.51
N VAL A 15 -4.95 -0.12 10.92
CA VAL A 15 -5.37 1.23 10.54
C VAL A 15 -5.70 1.28 9.05
N LEU A 16 -4.85 0.69 8.21
CA LEU A 16 -5.03 0.69 6.76
C LEU A 16 -6.34 0.04 6.32
N VAL A 17 -6.65 -1.15 6.85
CA VAL A 17 -7.82 -1.91 6.41
C VAL A 17 -9.12 -1.13 6.62
N PRO A 18 -9.43 -0.61 7.82
CA PRO A 18 -10.66 0.16 8.00
C PRO A 18 -10.68 1.47 7.22
N LEU A 19 -9.55 2.16 7.06
CA LEU A 19 -9.49 3.39 6.27
C LEU A 19 -9.75 3.13 4.79
N ALA A 20 -9.12 2.10 4.23
CA ALA A 20 -9.33 1.73 2.83
C ALA A 20 -10.78 1.33 2.57
N ARG A 21 -11.39 0.57 3.48
CA ARG A 21 -12.80 0.19 3.38
C ARG A 21 -13.73 1.39 3.47
N ALA A 22 -13.38 2.38 4.30
CA ALA A 22 -14.13 3.63 4.36
C ALA A 22 -14.05 4.40 3.04
N CYS A 23 -12.89 4.41 2.39
CA CYS A 23 -12.75 4.98 1.04
C CYS A 23 -13.67 4.28 0.05
N ASP A 24 -13.70 2.95 0.06
CA ASP A 24 -14.56 2.17 -0.84
C ASP A 24 -16.04 2.48 -0.61
N ARG A 25 -16.49 2.54 0.65
CA ARG A 25 -17.88 2.86 0.97
C ARG A 25 -18.30 4.25 0.53
N ASN A 26 -17.35 5.18 0.47
CA ASN A 26 -17.61 6.58 0.13
C ASN A 26 -17.24 6.91 -1.33
N ALA A 27 -16.94 5.90 -2.14
CA ALA A 27 -16.52 6.06 -3.54
C ALA A 27 -15.31 6.99 -3.69
N VAL A 28 -14.39 6.94 -2.71
CA VAL A 28 -13.12 7.68 -2.75
C VAL A 28 -12.06 6.77 -3.35
N ALA A 29 -11.46 7.17 -4.46
CA ALA A 29 -10.36 6.42 -5.06
C ALA A 29 -9.13 6.47 -4.15
N TRP A 30 -8.46 5.34 -3.99
CA TRP A 30 -7.27 5.25 -3.14
C TRP A 30 -6.24 4.31 -3.74
N SER A 31 -5.00 4.56 -3.37
CA SER A 31 -3.84 3.74 -3.74
C SER A 31 -2.98 3.52 -2.50
N CYS A 32 -2.07 2.57 -2.56
CA CYS A 32 -1.13 2.34 -1.46
C CYS A 32 0.25 1.94 -1.98
N PHE A 33 1.27 2.38 -1.26
CA PHE A 33 2.66 2.01 -1.50
C PHE A 33 3.26 1.50 -0.20
N PHE A 34 3.78 0.27 -0.23
CA PHE A 34 4.39 -0.39 0.93
C PHE A 34 5.91 -0.28 0.83
N THR A 35 6.54 0.23 1.89
CA THR A 35 7.99 0.43 1.93
C THR A 35 8.53 0.07 3.32
N GLY A 36 9.82 -0.27 3.41
CA GLY A 36 10.44 -0.65 4.67
C GLY A 36 9.68 -1.80 5.34
N ASP A 37 9.52 -1.73 6.65
CA ASP A 37 8.75 -2.70 7.43
C ASP A 37 7.28 -2.80 6.98
N GLY A 38 6.78 -1.79 6.29
CA GLY A 38 5.40 -1.77 5.80
C GLY A 38 5.06 -2.93 4.87
N VAL A 39 6.04 -3.48 4.14
CA VAL A 39 5.82 -4.63 3.26
C VAL A 39 5.37 -5.88 4.03
N LYS A 40 5.68 -5.98 5.32
CA LYS A 40 5.26 -7.10 6.17
C LYS A 40 3.75 -7.22 6.31
N ASN A 41 3.03 -6.11 6.17
CA ASN A 41 1.56 -6.12 6.20
C ASN A 41 0.96 -6.98 5.09
N LEU A 42 1.67 -7.17 3.99
CA LEU A 42 1.22 -7.97 2.86
C LEU A 42 1.28 -9.49 3.12
N ALA A 43 1.73 -9.92 4.30
CA ALA A 43 1.60 -11.30 4.74
C ALA A 43 0.20 -11.60 5.31
N ARG A 44 -0.61 -10.59 5.58
CA ARG A 44 -1.96 -10.78 6.12
C ARG A 44 -2.99 -10.90 5.02
N ASP A 45 -3.86 -11.90 5.12
CA ASP A 45 -4.91 -12.16 4.12
C ASP A 45 -5.91 -11.02 4.02
N ASP A 46 -6.24 -10.37 5.13
CA ASP A 46 -7.18 -9.23 5.13
C ASP A 46 -6.61 -8.02 4.41
N VAL A 47 -5.30 -7.78 4.49
CA VAL A 47 -4.62 -6.73 3.73
C VAL A 47 -4.64 -7.05 2.25
N ILE A 48 -4.31 -8.29 1.87
CA ILE A 48 -4.33 -8.73 0.47
C ILE A 48 -5.73 -8.55 -0.13
N ALA A 49 -6.77 -8.95 0.60
CA ALA A 49 -8.15 -8.78 0.16
C ALA A 49 -8.51 -7.30 0.00
N THR A 50 -8.05 -6.46 0.91
CA THR A 50 -8.35 -5.03 0.92
C THR A 50 -7.68 -4.29 -0.26
N VAL A 51 -6.43 -4.61 -0.57
CA VAL A 51 -5.70 -3.94 -1.65
C VAL A 51 -6.24 -4.27 -3.03
N ALA A 52 -7.06 -5.31 -3.16
CA ALA A 52 -7.75 -5.61 -4.41
C ALA A 52 -8.70 -4.46 -4.82
N GLY A 53 -9.16 -3.64 -3.87
CA GLY A 53 -10.00 -2.46 -4.13
C GLY A 53 -9.23 -1.19 -4.46
N ALA A 54 -7.90 -1.20 -4.37
CA ALA A 54 -7.08 -0.04 -4.65
C ALA A 54 -7.04 0.28 -6.15
N ALA A 55 -6.99 1.56 -6.48
CA ALA A 55 -6.73 1.98 -7.86
C ALA A 55 -5.34 1.52 -8.30
N ARG A 56 -4.37 1.58 -7.39
CA ARG A 56 -3.03 1.05 -7.58
C ARG A 56 -2.45 0.63 -6.24
N ALA A 57 -1.80 -0.53 -6.19
CA ALA A 57 -1.08 -1.01 -5.01
C ALA A 57 0.29 -1.50 -5.44
N ALA A 58 1.33 -1.02 -4.78
CA ALA A 58 2.70 -1.39 -5.10
C ALA A 58 3.55 -1.54 -3.84
N ALA A 59 4.62 -2.30 -3.94
CA ALA A 59 5.59 -2.48 -2.86
C ALA A 59 7.00 -2.16 -3.38
N CYS A 60 7.81 -1.54 -2.53
CA CYS A 60 9.19 -1.23 -2.84
C CYS A 60 9.98 -2.53 -3.07
N GLU A 61 10.62 -2.66 -4.23
CA GLU A 61 11.40 -3.84 -4.60
C GLU A 61 12.49 -4.15 -3.57
N VAL A 62 13.24 -3.15 -3.15
CA VAL A 62 14.33 -3.31 -2.18
C VAL A 62 13.80 -3.78 -0.83
N SER A 63 12.70 -3.16 -0.36
CA SER A 63 12.08 -3.54 0.91
C SER A 63 11.48 -4.94 0.87
N TRP A 64 10.84 -5.30 -0.24
CA TRP A 64 10.29 -6.64 -0.41
C TRP A 64 11.38 -7.71 -0.30
N GLU A 65 12.45 -7.55 -1.07
CA GLU A 65 13.58 -8.47 -1.04
C GLU A 65 14.19 -8.58 0.35
N ARG A 66 14.36 -7.44 1.04
CA ARG A 66 14.99 -7.39 2.36
C ARG A 66 14.18 -8.11 3.43
N TYR A 67 12.86 -7.92 3.44
CA TYR A 67 11.99 -8.40 4.53
C TYR A 67 11.21 -9.66 4.19
N MET A 68 10.94 -9.91 2.93
CA MET A 68 10.11 -11.03 2.47
C MET A 68 10.88 -12.06 1.64
N GLY A 69 12.12 -11.75 1.25
CA GLY A 69 12.99 -12.66 0.53
C GLY A 69 12.39 -13.08 -0.81
N ASP A 70 12.31 -14.39 -1.02
CA ASP A 70 11.85 -14.99 -2.28
C ASP A 70 10.33 -15.16 -2.35
N ALA A 71 9.58 -14.69 -1.34
CA ALA A 71 8.14 -14.80 -1.35
C ALA A 71 7.55 -14.02 -2.53
N ALA A 72 6.52 -14.58 -3.16
CA ALA A 72 5.80 -13.89 -4.23
C ALA A 72 5.08 -12.67 -3.66
N CYS A 73 5.25 -11.51 -4.30
CA CYS A 73 4.60 -10.28 -3.87
C CYS A 73 3.17 -10.25 -4.40
N PRO A 74 2.15 -10.03 -3.53
CA PRO A 74 0.76 -10.01 -3.96
C PRO A 74 0.34 -8.72 -4.67
N VAL A 75 1.22 -7.72 -4.74
CA VAL A 75 0.97 -6.45 -5.42
C VAL A 75 2.10 -6.17 -6.41
N GLU A 76 1.97 -5.09 -7.19
CA GLU A 76 3.01 -4.65 -8.11
C GLU A 76 4.32 -4.39 -7.37
N ILE A 77 5.42 -4.87 -7.91
CA ILE A 77 6.76 -4.49 -7.43
C ILE A 77 7.15 -3.19 -8.12
N GLY A 78 7.53 -2.19 -7.33
CA GLY A 78 7.88 -0.87 -7.83
C GLY A 78 9.13 -0.29 -7.19
N SER A 79 9.50 0.88 -7.66
CA SER A 79 10.65 1.64 -7.17
C SER A 79 10.18 2.90 -6.43
N GLN A 80 11.13 3.61 -5.79
CA GLN A 80 10.84 4.92 -5.22
C GLN A 80 10.46 5.94 -6.32
N THR A 81 10.92 5.73 -7.55
CA THR A 81 10.48 6.54 -8.70
C THR A 81 8.99 6.32 -8.98
N ASN A 82 8.52 5.08 -8.92
CA ASN A 82 7.09 4.77 -9.04
C ASN A 82 6.30 5.42 -7.90
N ASN A 83 6.82 5.37 -6.67
CA ASN A 83 6.20 6.02 -5.52
C ASN A 83 6.06 7.53 -5.75
N SER A 84 7.10 8.19 -6.23
CA SER A 84 7.05 9.64 -6.53
C SER A 84 5.97 9.96 -7.56
N ALA A 85 5.81 9.13 -8.59
CA ALA A 85 4.76 9.31 -9.58
C ALA A 85 3.38 9.14 -8.94
N MET A 86 3.20 8.16 -8.04
CA MET A 86 1.94 7.95 -7.33
C MET A 86 1.58 9.13 -6.44
N VAL A 87 2.57 9.71 -5.75
CA VAL A 87 2.38 10.92 -4.93
C VAL A 87 1.89 12.09 -5.81
N GLY A 88 2.45 12.24 -7.01
CA GLY A 88 2.06 13.30 -7.93
C GLY A 88 0.63 13.17 -8.48
N ASP A 89 0.07 11.96 -8.44
CA ASP A 89 -1.25 11.67 -9.04
C ASP A 89 -2.41 11.81 -8.05
N VAL A 90 -2.15 12.10 -6.77
CA VAL A 90 -3.19 12.11 -5.73
C VAL A 90 -3.39 13.49 -5.13
N ASN A 91 -4.55 13.66 -4.49
CA ASN A 91 -4.91 14.90 -3.78
C ASN A 91 -4.35 14.91 -2.35
N LYS A 92 -4.20 13.72 -1.74
CA LYS A 92 -3.81 13.60 -0.34
C LYS A 92 -2.95 12.37 -0.12
N VAL A 93 -1.90 12.53 0.68
CA VAL A 93 -1.03 11.44 1.14
C VAL A 93 -1.23 11.26 2.63
N ILE A 94 -1.46 10.01 3.05
CA ILE A 94 -1.58 9.63 4.46
C ILE A 94 -0.49 8.60 4.76
N SER A 95 0.38 8.94 5.71
CA SER A 95 1.47 8.07 6.14
C SER A 95 1.03 7.18 7.31
N LEU A 96 1.29 5.89 7.18
CA LEU A 96 0.93 4.89 8.19
C LEU A 96 2.15 4.12 8.69
#